data_c2936e93ce75de2ab6cd80d551ac0154
#
_entry.id   c2936e93ce75de2ab6cd80d551ac0154
#
_cell.length_a   1.000
_cell.length_b   1.000
_cell.length_c   1.000
_cell.angle_alpha   90.00
_cell.angle_beta   90.00
_cell.angle_gamma   90.00
#
_symmetry.space_group_name_H-M   'P 1'
#
loop_
_entity.id
_entity.type
_entity.pdbx_description
1 polymer ?
#
loop_
_entity_poly.entity_id
_entity_poly.type
_entity_poly.pdbx_seq_one_letter_code
_entity_poly.pdbx_strand_id
1 'polypeptide(L)'
;MNKSFVTTKLTPAIAIILCCILYLSGYFQMIIAALILLLASAIEYKKDAFRSLGFQRKRINIKNLLIIAPLTGIAIFLFSGYVILPIVTYITGQPIDYSELEVYTGNLPAILSLLIYVWLSAAFGEEIVFRGYLMRQFTKFFGSSKISLIINIVLFGFLFGWIHAYQGITGQIFTGITGIILALIFHFRKNDLWFNIAVHGFIDTVALVYLFNGWL
;
A
#
# COMPACT_ATOMS: atom_id res chain seq x y z
N MET A 1 -16.36 14.69 -28.39
CA MET A 1 -15.63 13.64 -27.66
C MET A 1 -16.62 12.78 -26.89
N ASN A 2 -16.63 11.46 -27.09
CA ASN A 2 -17.65 10.58 -26.51
C ASN A 2 -17.52 10.58 -24.97
N LYS A 3 -18.63 10.82 -24.23
CA LYS A 3 -18.66 10.85 -22.75
C LYS A 3 -18.02 9.61 -22.11
N SER A 4 -18.15 8.46 -22.73
CA SER A 4 -17.56 7.20 -22.24
C SER A 4 -16.02 7.19 -22.37
N PHE A 5 -15.44 7.80 -23.40
CA PHE A 5 -13.99 7.89 -23.56
C PHE A 5 -13.37 8.79 -22.49
N VAL A 6 -13.98 9.95 -22.22
CA VAL A 6 -13.51 10.87 -21.16
C VAL A 6 -13.51 10.20 -19.80
N THR A 7 -14.62 9.57 -19.42
CA THR A 7 -14.75 8.98 -18.08
C THR A 7 -13.96 7.69 -17.91
N THR A 8 -13.75 6.91 -18.96
CA THR A 8 -13.15 5.57 -18.83
C THR A 8 -11.66 5.51 -19.14
N LYS A 9 -11.12 6.46 -19.91
CA LYS A 9 -9.71 6.47 -20.31
C LYS A 9 -8.98 7.76 -19.92
N LEU A 10 -9.58 8.91 -20.15
CA LEU A 10 -8.93 10.18 -19.92
C LEU A 10 -8.82 10.51 -18.41
N THR A 11 -9.88 10.28 -17.64
CA THR A 11 -9.87 10.53 -16.19
C THR A 11 -8.77 9.76 -15.47
N PRO A 12 -8.63 8.42 -15.63
CA PRO A 12 -7.53 7.70 -14.97
C PRO A 12 -6.16 8.13 -15.45
N ALA A 13 -6.00 8.42 -16.76
CA ALA A 13 -4.71 8.89 -17.27
C ALA A 13 -4.30 10.22 -16.64
N ILE A 14 -5.20 11.20 -16.58
CA ILE A 14 -4.93 12.51 -15.95
C ILE A 14 -4.61 12.33 -14.47
N ALA A 15 -5.40 11.54 -13.73
CA ALA A 15 -5.18 11.33 -12.30
C ALA A 15 -3.83 10.67 -12.00
N ILE A 16 -3.43 9.68 -12.79
CA ILE A 16 -2.12 9.01 -12.65
C ILE A 16 -0.99 9.98 -13.00
N ILE A 17 -1.12 10.75 -14.10
CA ILE A 17 -0.13 11.77 -14.48
C ILE A 17 0.03 12.83 -13.38
N LEU A 18 -1.05 13.30 -12.78
CA LEU A 18 -0.98 14.25 -11.66
C LEU A 18 -0.24 13.65 -10.45
N CYS A 19 -0.50 12.39 -10.09
CA CYS A 19 0.24 11.71 -9.03
C CYS A 19 1.73 11.58 -9.37
N CYS A 20 2.08 11.26 -10.63
CA CYS A 20 3.47 11.21 -11.09
C CYS A 20 4.16 12.58 -11.03
N ILE A 21 3.47 13.66 -11.44
CA ILE A 21 4.00 15.03 -11.36
C ILE A 21 4.27 15.42 -9.90
N LEU A 22 3.34 15.12 -8.98
CA LEU A 22 3.54 15.36 -7.55
C LEU A 22 4.74 14.59 -7.01
N TYR A 23 4.91 13.33 -7.39
CA TYR A 23 6.06 12.51 -7.00
C TYR A 23 7.38 13.12 -7.49
N LEU A 24 7.46 13.48 -8.77
CA LEU A 24 8.67 14.04 -9.39
C LEU A 24 8.98 15.46 -8.88
N SER A 25 7.99 16.21 -8.41
CA SER A 25 8.19 17.55 -7.86
C SER A 25 8.75 17.56 -6.42
N GLY A 26 8.84 16.39 -5.76
CA GLY A 26 9.22 16.28 -4.35
C GLY A 26 8.13 16.68 -3.34
N TYR A 27 6.96 17.11 -3.81
CA TYR A 27 5.79 17.44 -2.97
C TYR A 27 4.81 16.28 -2.81
N PHE A 28 5.27 15.07 -3.08
CA PHE A 28 4.40 13.90 -3.01
C PHE A 28 4.03 13.59 -1.56
N GLN A 29 2.72 13.55 -1.32
CA GLN A 29 2.15 13.04 -0.08
C GLN A 29 1.10 11.98 -0.42
N MET A 30 1.21 10.82 0.19
CA MET A 30 0.34 9.67 -0.10
C MET A 30 -1.14 9.99 0.09
N ILE A 31 -1.48 10.76 1.11
CA ILE A 31 -2.87 11.20 1.36
C ILE A 31 -3.40 12.03 0.19
N ILE A 32 -2.58 12.94 -0.37
CA ILE A 32 -2.99 13.77 -1.53
C ILE A 32 -3.21 12.88 -2.75
N ALA A 33 -2.29 11.95 -3.02
CA ALA A 33 -2.45 10.99 -4.11
C ALA A 33 -3.72 10.14 -3.94
N ALA A 34 -3.99 9.64 -2.75
CA ALA A 34 -5.21 8.89 -2.45
C ALA A 34 -6.47 9.72 -2.70
N LEU A 35 -6.50 11.00 -2.30
CA LEU A 35 -7.63 11.91 -2.55
C LEU A 35 -7.85 12.18 -4.04
N ILE A 36 -6.79 12.40 -4.83
CA ILE A 36 -6.86 12.55 -6.29
C ILE A 36 -7.47 11.30 -6.92
N LEU A 37 -7.02 10.11 -6.52
CA LEU A 37 -7.52 8.86 -7.08
C LEU A 37 -8.93 8.50 -6.61
N LEU A 38 -9.32 8.89 -5.39
CA LEU A 38 -10.71 8.82 -4.93
C LEU A 38 -11.62 9.72 -5.78
N LEU A 39 -11.19 10.94 -6.06
CA LEU A 39 -11.94 11.85 -6.95
C LEU A 39 -12.04 11.30 -8.37
N ALA A 40 -10.96 10.76 -8.91
CA ALA A 40 -10.97 10.10 -10.21
C ALA A 40 -11.96 8.92 -10.23
N SER A 41 -11.94 8.08 -9.19
CA SER A 41 -12.90 6.98 -9.03
C SER A 41 -14.35 7.49 -8.96
N ALA A 42 -14.60 8.62 -8.27
CA ALA A 42 -15.93 9.23 -8.21
C ALA A 42 -16.41 9.72 -9.59
N ILE A 43 -15.53 10.30 -10.38
CA ILE A 43 -15.84 10.73 -11.76
C ILE A 43 -16.11 9.52 -12.68
N GLU A 44 -15.27 8.46 -12.57
CA GLU A 44 -15.38 7.26 -13.40
C GLU A 44 -16.61 6.42 -13.07
N TYR A 45 -16.86 6.15 -11.79
CA TYR A 45 -17.81 5.13 -11.33
C TYR A 45 -19.01 5.72 -10.58
N LYS A 46 -19.05 7.03 -10.35
CA LYS A 46 -20.16 7.73 -9.68
C LYS A 46 -20.55 7.08 -8.36
N LYS A 47 -21.80 6.59 -8.24
CA LYS A 47 -22.32 5.91 -7.04
C LYS A 47 -21.56 4.64 -6.66
N ASP A 48 -20.85 4.03 -7.58
CA ASP A 48 -20.07 2.82 -7.35
C ASP A 48 -18.57 3.10 -7.07
N ALA A 49 -18.17 4.37 -6.87
CA ALA A 49 -16.78 4.79 -6.69
C ALA A 49 -16.04 3.99 -5.62
N PHE A 50 -16.59 3.92 -4.40
CA PHE A 50 -15.98 3.16 -3.32
C PHE A 50 -15.98 1.65 -3.57
N ARG A 51 -17.06 1.11 -4.14
CA ARG A 51 -17.16 -0.30 -4.50
C ARG A 51 -16.12 -0.66 -5.56
N SER A 52 -15.87 0.20 -6.53
CA SER A 52 -14.88 -0.01 -7.58
C SER A 52 -13.45 -0.08 -7.04
N LEU A 53 -13.16 0.54 -5.90
CA LEU A 53 -11.88 0.46 -5.20
C LEU A 53 -11.73 -0.78 -4.31
N GLY A 54 -12.82 -1.50 -4.05
CA GLY A 54 -12.81 -2.66 -3.16
C GLY A 54 -13.45 -2.42 -1.79
N PHE A 55 -13.98 -1.22 -1.52
CA PHE A 55 -14.75 -0.91 -0.32
C PHE A 55 -16.16 -1.50 -0.44
N GLN A 56 -16.34 -2.70 0.03
CA GLN A 56 -17.64 -3.39 -0.04
C GLN A 56 -18.22 -3.57 1.36
N ARG A 57 -19.33 -2.88 1.67
CA ARG A 57 -20.02 -2.98 2.96
C ARG A 57 -20.33 -4.43 3.37
N LYS A 58 -20.67 -5.29 2.42
CA LYS A 58 -20.95 -6.71 2.64
C LYS A 58 -19.75 -7.50 3.18
N ARG A 59 -18.54 -6.96 3.10
CA ARG A 59 -17.29 -7.60 3.54
C ARG A 59 -16.80 -7.07 4.88
N ILE A 60 -17.43 -6.04 5.41
CA ILE A 60 -17.13 -5.57 6.76
C ILE A 60 -17.55 -6.67 7.72
N ASN A 61 -16.56 -7.34 8.30
CA ASN A 61 -16.73 -8.38 9.28
C ASN A 61 -15.79 -8.08 10.45
N ILE A 62 -16.37 -7.80 11.61
CA ILE A 62 -15.63 -7.41 12.81
C ILE A 62 -14.58 -8.45 13.19
N LYS A 63 -14.92 -9.75 13.13
CA LYS A 63 -13.97 -10.83 13.38
C LYS A 63 -12.78 -10.79 12.42
N ASN A 64 -13.02 -10.55 11.12
CA ASN A 64 -11.96 -10.44 10.14
C ASN A 64 -11.06 -9.23 10.41
N LEU A 65 -11.64 -8.07 10.75
CA LEU A 65 -10.89 -6.83 10.93
C LEU A 65 -10.14 -6.76 12.26
N LEU A 66 -10.74 -7.28 13.35
CA LEU A 66 -10.18 -7.16 14.70
C LEU A 66 -9.44 -8.42 15.21
N ILE A 67 -9.55 -9.54 14.51
CA ILE A 67 -8.85 -10.80 14.90
C ILE A 67 -8.00 -11.31 13.74
N ILE A 68 -8.61 -11.59 12.57
CA ILE A 68 -7.86 -12.23 11.48
C ILE A 68 -6.83 -11.29 10.85
N ALA A 69 -7.18 -10.02 10.62
CA ALA A 69 -6.24 -9.06 10.04
C ALA A 69 -5.05 -8.77 10.98
N PRO A 70 -5.22 -8.50 12.29
CA PRO A 70 -4.11 -8.39 13.23
C PRO A 70 -3.20 -9.61 13.22
N LEU A 71 -3.77 -10.81 13.34
CA LEU A 71 -2.98 -12.05 13.32
C LEU A 71 -2.23 -12.25 12.01
N THR A 72 -2.86 -11.90 10.88
CA THR A 72 -2.23 -11.94 9.56
C THR A 72 -1.10 -10.90 9.46
N GLY A 73 -1.32 -9.67 9.93
CA GLY A 73 -0.32 -8.61 9.95
C GLY A 73 0.90 -8.98 10.80
N ILE A 74 0.68 -9.48 12.03
CA ILE A 74 1.74 -9.96 12.91
C ILE A 74 2.53 -11.10 12.25
N ALA A 75 1.82 -12.09 11.67
CA ALA A 75 2.49 -13.21 11.01
C ALA A 75 3.35 -12.76 9.83
N ILE A 76 2.85 -11.81 9.01
CA ILE A 76 3.63 -11.24 7.90
C ILE A 76 4.83 -10.45 8.43
N PHE A 77 4.66 -9.61 9.44
CA PHE A 77 5.76 -8.86 10.04
C PHE A 77 6.86 -9.79 10.53
N LEU A 78 6.52 -10.81 11.30
CA LEU A 78 7.49 -11.77 11.82
C LEU A 78 8.15 -12.56 10.70
N PHE A 79 7.39 -13.07 9.73
CA PHE A 79 7.95 -13.79 8.59
C PHE A 79 8.87 -12.90 7.76
N SER A 80 8.46 -11.68 7.48
CA SER A 80 9.26 -10.72 6.72
C SER A 80 10.54 -10.35 7.48
N GLY A 81 10.46 -10.06 8.77
CA GLY A 81 11.60 -9.66 9.59
C GLY A 81 12.59 -10.80 9.83
N TYR A 82 12.11 -12.01 10.10
CA TYR A 82 13.00 -13.14 10.46
C TYR A 82 13.43 -14.01 9.27
N VAL A 83 12.72 -13.94 8.14
CA VAL A 83 13.03 -14.77 6.95
C VAL A 83 13.45 -13.90 5.76
N ILE A 84 12.60 -12.94 5.36
CA ILE A 84 12.86 -12.15 4.14
C ILE A 84 14.00 -11.16 4.36
N LEU A 85 13.96 -10.40 5.46
CA LEU A 85 14.96 -9.35 5.73
C LEU A 85 16.39 -9.89 5.81
N PRO A 86 16.71 -10.98 6.52
CA PRO A 86 18.06 -11.55 6.52
C PRO A 86 18.56 -11.95 5.13
N ILE A 87 17.67 -12.51 4.28
CA ILE A 87 18.00 -12.90 2.91
C ILE A 87 18.29 -11.64 2.07
N VAL A 88 17.45 -10.62 2.15
CA VAL A 88 17.64 -9.38 1.38
C VAL A 88 18.90 -8.66 1.84
N THR A 89 19.15 -8.56 3.15
CA THR A 89 20.36 -7.97 3.72
C THR A 89 21.62 -8.73 3.26
N TYR A 90 21.58 -10.07 3.23
CA TYR A 90 22.69 -10.87 2.71
C TYR A 90 22.97 -10.59 1.22
N ILE A 91 21.91 -10.46 0.40
CA ILE A 91 22.05 -10.19 -1.02
C ILE A 91 22.56 -8.77 -1.30
N THR A 92 22.09 -7.78 -0.56
CA THR A 92 22.42 -6.36 -0.77
C THR A 92 23.71 -5.93 -0.05
N GLY A 93 24.14 -6.68 0.95
CA GLY A 93 25.32 -6.40 1.77
C GLY A 93 25.15 -5.23 2.74
N GLN A 94 23.93 -4.73 2.95
CA GLN A 94 23.66 -3.58 3.82
C GLN A 94 22.30 -3.71 4.54
N PRO A 95 22.14 -3.16 5.76
CA PRO A 95 20.86 -3.16 6.47
C PRO A 95 19.87 -2.19 5.83
N ILE A 96 18.62 -2.21 6.31
CA ILE A 96 17.66 -1.14 6.03
C ILE A 96 18.13 0.14 6.74
N ASP A 97 17.98 1.27 6.07
CA ASP A 97 18.23 2.58 6.67
C ASP A 97 16.98 3.06 7.42
N TYR A 98 17.08 3.14 8.73
CA TYR A 98 16.05 3.66 9.63
C TYR A 98 16.42 5.01 10.24
N SER A 99 17.49 5.67 9.78
CA SER A 99 18.01 6.91 10.37
C SER A 99 16.96 8.02 10.50
N GLU A 100 16.08 8.17 9.52
CA GLU A 100 14.99 9.14 9.57
C GLU A 100 13.94 8.83 10.66
N LEU A 101 13.90 7.60 11.18
CA LEU A 101 12.93 7.14 12.17
C LEU A 101 13.48 7.09 13.60
N GLU A 102 14.78 7.27 13.80
CA GLU A 102 15.43 7.19 15.14
C GLU A 102 14.81 8.15 16.15
N VAL A 103 14.33 9.31 15.74
CA VAL A 103 13.66 10.32 16.57
C VAL A 103 12.44 9.79 17.33
N TYR A 104 11.87 8.68 16.87
CA TYR A 104 10.69 8.05 17.47
C TYR A 104 11.05 7.03 18.57
N THR A 105 12.30 6.57 18.65
CA THR A 105 12.74 5.57 19.62
C THR A 105 12.62 6.10 21.05
N GLY A 106 11.88 5.41 21.92
CA GLY A 106 11.61 5.80 23.30
C GLY A 106 10.71 7.04 23.47
N ASN A 107 10.24 7.65 22.38
CA ASN A 107 9.45 8.87 22.39
C ASN A 107 7.96 8.56 22.21
N LEU A 108 7.24 8.32 23.34
CA LEU A 108 5.84 7.90 23.29
C LEU A 108 4.90 8.93 22.60
N PRO A 109 4.96 10.24 22.85
CA PRO A 109 4.13 11.20 22.13
C PRO A 109 4.36 11.18 20.61
N ALA A 110 5.63 11.10 20.18
CA ALA A 110 5.98 11.08 18.78
C ALA A 110 5.50 9.80 18.10
N ILE A 111 5.69 8.61 18.71
CA ILE A 111 5.26 7.33 18.15
C ILE A 111 3.73 7.23 18.05
N LEU A 112 2.97 7.79 19.02
CA LEU A 112 1.52 7.83 18.94
C LEU A 112 1.03 8.74 17.81
N SER A 113 1.69 9.86 17.57
CA SER A 113 1.39 10.74 16.42
C SER A 113 1.72 10.04 15.11
N LEU A 114 2.86 9.33 15.04
CA LEU A 114 3.26 8.56 13.88
C LEU A 114 2.29 7.40 13.62
N LEU A 115 1.77 6.74 14.65
CA LEU A 115 0.77 5.68 14.51
C LEU A 115 -0.49 6.19 13.80
N ILE A 116 -1.00 7.36 14.19
CA ILE A 116 -2.16 7.96 13.52
C ILE A 116 -1.83 8.26 12.04
N TYR A 117 -0.65 8.84 11.79
CA TYR A 117 -0.20 9.17 10.43
C TYR A 117 -0.07 7.90 9.58
N VAL A 118 0.54 6.85 10.10
CA VAL A 118 0.73 5.57 9.40
C VAL A 118 -0.60 4.92 9.03
N TRP A 119 -1.58 4.90 9.95
CA TRP A 119 -2.90 4.38 9.61
C TRP A 119 -3.60 5.18 8.51
N LEU A 120 -3.46 6.51 8.50
CA LEU A 120 -4.11 7.38 7.51
C LEU A 120 -3.34 7.41 6.17
N SER A 121 -2.02 7.53 6.23
CA SER A 121 -1.18 7.70 5.05
C SER A 121 -0.73 6.36 4.45
N ALA A 122 -0.10 5.50 5.24
CA ALA A 122 0.40 4.21 4.75
C ALA A 122 -0.76 3.22 4.59
N ALA A 123 -1.37 2.75 5.69
CA ALA A 123 -2.37 1.69 5.60
C ALA A 123 -3.58 2.06 4.74
N PHE A 124 -4.15 3.25 4.92
CA PHE A 124 -5.32 3.67 4.15
C PHE A 124 -4.93 4.27 2.79
N GLY A 125 -3.98 5.20 2.77
CA GLY A 125 -3.58 5.92 1.55
C GLY A 125 -2.94 5.02 0.51
N GLU A 126 -1.94 4.23 0.89
CA GLU A 126 -1.23 3.35 -0.05
C GLU A 126 -2.12 2.22 -0.57
N GLU A 127 -2.99 1.65 0.28
CA GLU A 127 -3.91 0.63 -0.18
C GLU A 127 -4.94 1.18 -1.18
N ILE A 128 -5.44 2.41 -1.00
CA ILE A 128 -6.29 3.06 -1.99
C ILE A 128 -5.53 3.28 -3.30
N VAL A 129 -4.31 3.82 -3.22
CA VAL A 129 -3.49 4.12 -4.40
C VAL A 129 -3.15 2.84 -5.15
N PHE A 130 -2.47 1.90 -4.49
CA PHE A 130 -1.92 0.72 -5.17
C PHE A 130 -2.99 -0.33 -5.48
N ARG A 131 -3.70 -0.81 -4.45
CA ARG A 131 -4.62 -1.95 -4.61
C ARG A 131 -6.01 -1.50 -5.08
N GLY A 132 -6.51 -0.43 -4.48
CA GLY A 132 -7.83 0.11 -4.81
C GLY A 132 -7.91 0.69 -6.21
N TYR A 133 -6.92 1.49 -6.63
CA TYR A 133 -6.98 2.21 -7.90
C TYR A 133 -6.04 1.64 -8.96
N LEU A 134 -4.72 1.71 -8.78
CA LEU A 134 -3.74 1.39 -9.82
C LEU A 134 -3.84 -0.06 -10.32
N MET A 135 -3.82 -1.05 -9.42
CA MET A 135 -3.96 -2.47 -9.81
C MET A 135 -5.30 -2.75 -10.50
N ARG A 136 -6.36 -2.06 -10.14
CA ARG A 136 -7.67 -2.22 -10.79
C ARG A 136 -7.73 -1.54 -12.15
N GLN A 137 -7.13 -0.37 -12.31
CA GLN A 137 -6.96 0.25 -13.63
C GLN A 137 -6.12 -0.64 -14.55
N PHE A 138 -5.01 -1.20 -14.05
CA PHE A 138 -4.22 -2.15 -14.81
C PHE A 138 -5.07 -3.33 -15.33
N THR A 139 -5.83 -3.97 -14.43
CA THR A 139 -6.73 -5.08 -14.82
C THR A 139 -7.79 -4.63 -15.84
N LYS A 140 -8.32 -3.41 -15.71
CA LYS A 140 -9.30 -2.84 -16.66
C LYS A 140 -8.71 -2.68 -18.08
N PHE A 141 -7.44 -2.28 -18.19
CA PHE A 141 -6.78 -2.05 -19.48
C PHE A 141 -6.14 -3.29 -20.09
N PHE A 142 -5.55 -4.17 -19.26
CA PHE A 142 -4.76 -5.32 -19.71
C PHE A 142 -5.45 -6.66 -19.47
N GLY A 143 -6.68 -6.65 -18.93
CA GLY A 143 -7.46 -7.87 -18.66
C GLY A 143 -7.03 -8.60 -17.40
N SER A 144 -7.65 -9.79 -17.19
CA SER A 144 -7.50 -10.61 -15.97
C SER A 144 -6.90 -12.00 -16.25
N SER A 145 -6.13 -12.15 -17.33
CA SER A 145 -5.41 -13.40 -17.58
C SER A 145 -4.38 -13.67 -16.47
N LYS A 146 -3.95 -14.93 -16.31
CA LYS A 146 -2.93 -15.29 -15.31
C LYS A 146 -1.64 -14.47 -15.47
N ILE A 147 -1.21 -14.26 -16.73
CA ILE A 147 0.00 -13.48 -17.05
C ILE A 147 -0.21 -12.01 -16.65
N SER A 148 -1.35 -11.41 -17.03
CA SER A 148 -1.70 -10.04 -16.65
C SER A 148 -1.74 -9.87 -15.13
N LEU A 149 -2.27 -10.84 -14.39
CA LEU A 149 -2.30 -10.81 -12.93
C LEU A 149 -0.89 -10.85 -12.33
N ILE A 150 -0.01 -11.72 -12.82
CA ILE A 150 1.38 -11.81 -12.35
C ILE A 150 2.10 -10.48 -12.60
N ILE A 151 2.01 -9.94 -13.82
CA ILE A 151 2.62 -8.65 -14.17
C ILE A 151 2.08 -7.54 -13.27
N ASN A 152 0.77 -7.48 -13.03
CA ASN A 152 0.12 -6.51 -12.16
C ASN A 152 0.71 -6.57 -10.73
N ILE A 153 0.76 -7.75 -10.13
CA ILE A 153 1.27 -7.95 -8.76
C ILE A 153 2.75 -7.56 -8.66
N VAL A 154 3.57 -8.03 -9.61
CA VAL A 154 5.03 -7.76 -9.59
C VAL A 154 5.32 -6.27 -9.86
N LEU A 155 4.65 -5.67 -10.85
CA LEU A 155 4.83 -4.24 -11.19
C LEU A 155 4.50 -3.34 -9.99
N PHE A 156 3.32 -3.55 -9.37
CA PHE A 156 2.92 -2.70 -8.26
C PHE A 156 3.62 -3.04 -6.95
N GLY A 157 4.14 -4.25 -6.78
CA GLY A 157 5.11 -4.56 -5.73
C GLY A 157 6.43 -3.82 -5.93
N PHE A 158 6.97 -3.81 -7.13
CA PHE A 158 8.18 -3.05 -7.46
C PHE A 158 7.98 -1.54 -7.23
N LEU A 159 6.89 -0.96 -7.74
CA LEU A 159 6.59 0.47 -7.54
C LEU A 159 6.37 0.81 -6.05
N PHE A 160 5.81 -0.12 -5.29
CA PHE A 160 5.66 0.02 -3.84
C PHE A 160 7.02 0.09 -3.13
N GLY A 161 7.96 -0.78 -3.49
CA GLY A 161 9.34 -0.68 -3.01
C GLY A 161 10.05 0.59 -3.48
N TRP A 162 9.80 1.00 -4.73
CA TRP A 162 10.43 2.20 -5.30
C TRP A 162 10.16 3.48 -4.52
N ILE A 163 8.94 3.69 -4.05
CA ILE A 163 8.59 4.86 -3.23
C ILE A 163 9.23 4.85 -1.83
N HIS A 164 9.81 3.72 -1.42
CA HIS A 164 10.54 3.57 -0.15
C HIS A 164 12.07 3.70 -0.31
N ALA A 165 12.52 4.44 -1.34
CA ALA A 165 13.94 4.65 -1.64
C ALA A 165 14.74 5.26 -0.47
N TYR A 166 14.09 6.01 0.41
CA TYR A 166 14.68 6.57 1.63
C TYR A 166 15.19 5.52 2.61
N GLN A 167 14.72 4.26 2.51
CA GLN A 167 15.17 3.14 3.34
C GLN A 167 16.40 2.40 2.77
N GLY A 168 17.02 2.94 1.69
CA GLY A 168 18.11 2.27 0.97
C GLY A 168 17.62 1.08 0.13
N ILE A 169 18.55 0.44 -0.60
CA ILE A 169 18.20 -0.66 -1.52
C ILE A 169 17.59 -1.86 -0.82
N THR A 170 18.05 -2.16 0.39
CA THR A 170 17.51 -3.26 1.22
C THR A 170 16.06 -2.98 1.59
N GLY A 171 15.75 -1.77 2.04
CA GLY A 171 14.40 -1.33 2.33
C GLY A 171 13.49 -1.35 1.10
N GLN A 172 13.98 -0.89 -0.05
CA GLN A 172 13.23 -0.95 -1.31
C GLN A 172 12.83 -2.37 -1.70
N ILE A 173 13.77 -3.32 -1.65
CA ILE A 173 13.48 -4.72 -1.99
C ILE A 173 12.55 -5.34 -0.95
N PHE A 174 12.80 -5.11 0.34
CA PHE A 174 12.01 -5.64 1.45
C PHE A 174 10.56 -5.14 1.39
N THR A 175 10.35 -3.84 1.23
CA THR A 175 9.02 -3.25 1.10
C THR A 175 8.34 -3.63 -0.21
N GLY A 176 9.10 -3.78 -1.29
CA GLY A 176 8.60 -4.30 -2.56
C GLY A 176 8.02 -5.72 -2.43
N ILE A 177 8.72 -6.62 -1.71
CA ILE A 177 8.23 -7.96 -1.42
C ILE A 177 6.97 -7.90 -0.53
N THR A 178 6.96 -7.04 0.50
CA THR A 178 5.78 -6.80 1.33
C THR A 178 4.62 -6.30 0.47
N GLY A 179 4.90 -5.41 -0.49
CA GLY A 179 3.94 -4.95 -1.49
C GLY A 179 3.33 -6.08 -2.33
N ILE A 180 4.14 -7.06 -2.75
CA ILE A 180 3.68 -8.27 -3.44
C ILE A 180 2.78 -9.10 -2.53
N ILE A 181 3.16 -9.32 -1.27
CA ILE A 181 2.37 -10.09 -0.30
C ILE A 181 0.98 -9.45 -0.10
N LEU A 182 0.93 -8.13 0.11
CA LEU A 182 -0.33 -7.40 0.25
C LEU A 182 -1.18 -7.45 -1.03
N ALA A 183 -0.56 -7.42 -2.22
CA ALA A 183 -1.27 -7.57 -3.49
C ALA A 183 -1.86 -8.97 -3.67
N LEU A 184 -1.15 -10.01 -3.24
CA LEU A 184 -1.65 -11.39 -3.21
C LEU A 184 -2.83 -11.53 -2.25
N ILE A 185 -2.73 -10.98 -1.03
CA ILE A 185 -3.83 -10.98 -0.06
C ILE A 185 -5.06 -10.30 -0.66
N PHE A 186 -4.89 -9.12 -1.26
CA PHE A 186 -5.96 -8.39 -1.93
C PHE A 186 -6.65 -9.25 -2.99
N HIS A 187 -5.86 -9.92 -3.83
CA HIS A 187 -6.39 -10.82 -4.85
C HIS A 187 -7.14 -12.02 -4.26
N PHE A 188 -6.53 -12.77 -3.33
CA PHE A 188 -7.15 -13.95 -2.72
C PHE A 188 -8.37 -13.62 -1.87
N ARG A 189 -8.41 -12.44 -1.27
CA ARG A 189 -9.57 -11.90 -0.55
C ARG A 189 -10.61 -11.25 -1.48
N LYS A 190 -10.54 -11.56 -2.81
CA LYS A 190 -11.49 -11.08 -3.83
C LYS A 190 -11.59 -9.54 -3.86
N ASN A 191 -10.45 -8.87 -3.76
CA ASN A 191 -10.30 -7.42 -3.74
C ASN A 191 -11.04 -6.76 -2.55
N ASP A 192 -10.87 -7.31 -1.35
CA ASP A 192 -11.40 -6.74 -0.10
C ASP A 192 -10.42 -5.71 0.44
N LEU A 193 -10.69 -4.42 0.16
CA LEU A 193 -9.79 -3.34 0.56
C LEU A 193 -9.83 -3.09 2.07
N TRP A 194 -10.98 -3.30 2.74
CA TRP A 194 -11.07 -3.15 4.19
C TRP A 194 -10.13 -4.11 4.93
N PHE A 195 -10.12 -5.37 4.50
CA PHE A 195 -9.24 -6.36 5.08
C PHE A 195 -7.77 -6.04 4.82
N ASN A 196 -7.44 -5.61 3.59
CA ASN A 196 -6.06 -5.29 3.22
C ASN A 196 -5.52 -4.10 4.00
N ILE A 197 -6.30 -3.02 4.15
CA ILE A 197 -5.98 -1.86 4.99
C ILE A 197 -5.71 -2.30 6.43
N ALA A 198 -6.58 -3.15 6.98
CA ALA A 198 -6.39 -3.63 8.36
C ALA A 198 -5.10 -4.46 8.49
N VAL A 199 -4.81 -5.38 7.56
CA VAL A 199 -3.56 -6.16 7.59
C VAL A 199 -2.35 -5.24 7.52
N HIS A 200 -2.33 -4.29 6.59
CA HIS A 200 -1.23 -3.32 6.43
C HIS A 200 -1.04 -2.48 7.70
N GLY A 201 -2.10 -1.88 8.21
CA GLY A 201 -2.01 -1.08 9.44
C GLY A 201 -1.52 -1.86 10.65
N PHE A 202 -1.81 -3.16 10.74
CA PHE A 202 -1.27 -4.01 11.82
C PHE A 202 0.18 -4.42 11.58
N ILE A 203 0.64 -4.61 10.33
CA ILE A 203 2.08 -4.77 10.03
C ILE A 203 2.84 -3.55 10.55
N ASP A 204 2.40 -2.35 10.20
CA ASP A 204 3.04 -1.11 10.58
C ASP A 204 2.94 -0.84 12.09
N THR A 205 1.80 -1.17 12.71
CA THR A 205 1.65 -1.04 14.17
C THR A 205 2.69 -1.87 14.91
N VAL A 206 2.95 -3.12 14.46
CA VAL A 206 3.99 -3.95 15.06
C VAL A 206 5.37 -3.38 14.78
N ALA A 207 5.64 -2.88 13.57
CA ALA A 207 6.89 -2.19 13.23
C ALA A 207 7.14 -0.98 14.14
N LEU A 208 6.10 -0.18 14.42
CA LEU A 208 6.21 0.96 15.34
C LEU A 208 6.48 0.53 16.81
N VAL A 209 5.95 -0.61 17.25
CA VAL A 209 6.31 -1.17 18.57
C VAL A 209 7.79 -1.56 18.60
N TYR A 210 8.31 -2.17 17.54
CA TYR A 210 9.74 -2.51 17.43
C TYR A 210 10.61 -1.26 17.40
N LEU A 211 10.23 -0.26 16.60
CA LEU A 211 10.92 1.03 16.51
C LEU A 211 10.97 1.74 17.87
N PHE A 212 9.85 1.82 18.57
CA PHE A 212 9.79 2.45 19.90
C PHE A 212 10.75 1.85 20.90
N ASN A 213 10.93 0.51 20.86
CA ASN A 213 11.82 -0.22 21.74
C ASN A 213 13.28 -0.29 21.23
N GLY A 214 13.59 0.28 20.06
CA GLY A 214 14.94 0.20 19.47
C GLY A 214 15.32 -1.22 19.01
N TRP A 215 14.36 -2.00 18.54
CA TRP A 215 14.56 -3.37 18.06
C TRP A 215 14.65 -3.50 16.53
N LEU A 216 14.52 -2.38 15.80
CA LEU A 216 14.72 -2.32 14.34
C LEU A 216 16.18 -2.05 14.00
#